data_0e462a1fc85b5552ef57001653f7197b
#
_entry.id   0e462a1fc85b5552ef57001653f7197b
#
_cell.length_a   1.000
_cell.length_b   1.000
_cell.length_c   1.000
_cell.angle_alpha   90.00
_cell.angle_beta   90.00
_cell.angle_gamma   90.00
#
_symmetry.space_group_name_H-M   'P 1'
#
loop_
_entity.id
_entity.type
_entity.pdbx_description
1 polymer ?
#
loop_
_entity_poly.entity_id
_entity_poly.type
_entity_poly.pdbx_seq_one_letter_code
_entity_poly.pdbx_strand_id
1 'polypeptide(L)'
;MRLGRSWRATMAAALAAATMTGCGGEPPPPGDVLASAAAGKLTIGIRFDQPGMGLKTLNKTYAGFDIDVARYVAAELGVAPEDITWLETRPSNREKFIVGGAVDFVVGAYTIDEERKRQIDFAGPYLPVGQDLLVRRTDTSITGPKSLDGKRLCSVSESTSAQYVKDTFAHETKLVEYNQYSDCVASLLANLVDAITTGNALLSGYAGQHPELLKVVDKPFTQRFYGIGLRKNDNASRSKINEALRKMISTGAWRASLQANLGPSGYTIPPPPTIGE
;
A
#
# COMPACT_ATOMS: atom_id res chain seq x y z
N MET A 1 70.11 -56.72 -36.71
CA MET A 1 71.21 -55.94 -36.17
C MET A 1 70.95 -54.46 -36.28
N ARG A 2 71.04 -53.70 -35.19
CA ARG A 2 70.96 -52.26 -34.99
C ARG A 2 69.51 -51.68 -34.75
N LEU A 3 69.37 -51.37 -33.47
CA LEU A 3 68.32 -50.56 -32.85
C LEU A 3 68.35 -49.09 -33.28
N GLY A 4 67.17 -48.52 -33.56
CA GLY A 4 66.97 -47.08 -33.74
C GLY A 4 66.02 -46.56 -32.64
N ARG A 5 66.60 -45.82 -31.66
CA ARG A 5 65.88 -45.10 -30.60
C ARG A 5 65.18 -43.88 -31.16
N SER A 6 63.85 -43.83 -31.14
CA SER A 6 63.07 -42.63 -31.41
C SER A 6 62.77 -41.89 -30.11
N TRP A 7 63.23 -40.66 -29.99
CA TRP A 7 63.00 -39.73 -28.91
C TRP A 7 61.59 -39.12 -29.09
N ARG A 8 60.72 -39.35 -28.15
CA ARG A 8 59.44 -38.66 -28.10
C ARG A 8 59.61 -37.45 -27.18
N ALA A 9 59.52 -36.25 -27.76
CA ALA A 9 59.42 -34.99 -27.08
C ALA A 9 57.96 -34.82 -26.58
N THR A 10 57.76 -34.80 -25.28
CA THR A 10 56.49 -34.49 -24.63
C THR A 10 56.39 -32.98 -24.49
N MET A 11 55.52 -32.33 -25.27
CA MET A 11 55.09 -30.96 -25.06
C MET A 11 54.07 -30.94 -23.91
N ALA A 12 54.42 -30.36 -22.79
CA ALA A 12 53.52 -30.02 -21.70
C ALA A 12 52.82 -28.72 -22.02
N ALA A 13 51.55 -28.80 -22.39
CA ALA A 13 50.66 -27.63 -22.51
C ALA A 13 50.17 -27.23 -21.12
N ALA A 14 50.66 -26.11 -20.62
CA ALA A 14 50.15 -25.48 -19.41
C ALA A 14 48.79 -24.80 -19.71
N LEU A 15 47.68 -25.39 -19.28
CA LEU A 15 46.36 -24.75 -19.26
C LEU A 15 46.34 -23.74 -18.10
N ALA A 16 46.43 -22.44 -18.42
CA ALA A 16 46.12 -21.38 -17.46
C ALA A 16 44.62 -21.33 -17.25
N ALA A 17 44.11 -21.90 -16.17
CA ALA A 17 42.71 -21.75 -15.73
C ALA A 17 42.57 -20.32 -15.17
N ALA A 18 41.99 -19.42 -16.00
CA ALA A 18 41.50 -18.13 -15.52
C ALA A 18 40.27 -18.36 -14.63
N THR A 19 40.45 -18.35 -13.31
CA THR A 19 39.34 -18.29 -12.37
C THR A 19 38.73 -16.90 -12.45
N MET A 20 37.62 -16.82 -13.20
CA MET A 20 36.69 -15.69 -13.07
C MET A 20 36.04 -15.78 -11.69
N THR A 21 36.59 -15.04 -10.72
CA THR A 21 35.90 -14.70 -9.49
C THR A 21 34.73 -13.78 -9.86
N GLY A 22 33.60 -14.40 -10.22
CA GLY A 22 32.30 -13.71 -10.24
C GLY A 22 32.02 -13.23 -8.82
N CYS A 23 31.88 -11.93 -8.63
CA CYS A 23 31.29 -11.36 -7.44
C CYS A 23 29.82 -11.87 -7.35
N GLY A 24 29.66 -13.08 -6.87
CA GLY A 24 28.39 -13.61 -6.43
C GLY A 24 28.07 -12.99 -5.08
N GLY A 25 27.57 -11.77 -5.08
CA GLY A 25 26.93 -11.21 -3.88
C GLY A 25 25.80 -12.15 -3.48
N GLU A 26 25.72 -12.48 -2.22
CA GLU A 26 24.58 -13.20 -1.65
C GLU A 26 23.29 -12.49 -2.06
N PRO A 27 22.23 -13.20 -2.51
CA PRO A 27 20.98 -12.53 -2.90
C PRO A 27 20.50 -11.68 -1.72
N PRO A 28 20.00 -10.47 -1.97
CA PRO A 28 19.54 -9.58 -0.91
C PRO A 28 18.49 -10.30 -0.08
N PRO A 29 18.45 -10.07 1.25
CA PRO A 29 17.45 -10.66 2.09
C PRO A 29 16.04 -10.24 1.60
N PRO A 30 15.08 -11.16 1.54
CA PRO A 30 13.73 -10.84 1.07
C PRO A 30 13.14 -9.62 1.79
N GLY A 31 12.55 -8.68 1.04
CA GLY A 31 11.95 -7.46 1.59
C GLY A 31 12.95 -6.34 1.94
N ASP A 32 14.18 -6.40 1.45
CA ASP A 32 15.13 -5.28 1.49
C ASP A 32 14.90 -4.36 0.28
N VAL A 33 14.27 -3.21 0.54
CA VAL A 33 13.84 -2.28 -0.52
C VAL A 33 15.01 -1.80 -1.38
N LEU A 34 16.11 -1.39 -0.75
CA LEU A 34 17.26 -0.84 -1.50
C LEU A 34 18.01 -1.91 -2.27
N ALA A 35 18.13 -3.11 -1.72
CA ALA A 35 18.74 -4.22 -2.40
C ALA A 35 17.89 -4.68 -3.61
N SER A 36 16.57 -4.77 -3.44
CA SER A 36 15.64 -5.06 -4.54
C SER A 36 15.69 -3.99 -5.62
N ALA A 37 15.69 -2.72 -5.25
CA ALA A 37 15.81 -1.60 -6.18
C ALA A 37 17.16 -1.61 -6.92
N ALA A 38 18.26 -1.90 -6.24
CA ALA A 38 19.59 -2.03 -6.86
C ALA A 38 19.65 -3.21 -7.86
N ALA A 39 18.84 -4.25 -7.65
CA ALA A 39 18.64 -5.35 -8.60
C ALA A 39 17.67 -4.98 -9.74
N GLY A 40 17.15 -3.75 -9.78
CA GLY A 40 16.26 -3.23 -10.81
C GLY A 40 14.81 -3.73 -10.70
N LYS A 41 14.36 -4.24 -9.54
CA LYS A 41 13.00 -4.79 -9.38
C LYS A 41 12.43 -4.45 -8.01
N LEU A 42 11.12 -4.26 -7.94
CA LEU A 42 10.39 -4.10 -6.68
C LEU A 42 9.12 -4.94 -6.69
N THR A 43 8.81 -5.58 -5.56
CA THR A 43 7.49 -6.16 -5.29
C THR A 43 6.77 -5.25 -4.30
N ILE A 44 5.71 -4.60 -4.75
CA ILE A 44 4.98 -3.61 -3.97
C ILE A 44 3.59 -4.13 -3.61
N GLY A 45 3.30 -4.13 -2.33
CA GLY A 45 1.98 -4.47 -1.82
C GLY A 45 1.01 -3.30 -1.96
N ILE A 46 -0.16 -3.55 -2.58
CA ILE A 46 -1.21 -2.55 -2.80
C ILE A 46 -2.59 -3.15 -2.57
N ARG A 47 -3.61 -2.29 -2.52
CA ARG A 47 -5.01 -2.74 -2.62
C ARG A 47 -5.44 -2.86 -4.08
N PHE A 48 -6.37 -3.79 -4.35
CA PHE A 48 -6.89 -4.02 -5.70
C PHE A 48 -8.33 -3.55 -5.89
N ASP A 49 -9.02 -3.21 -4.81
CA ASP A 49 -10.45 -2.96 -4.76
C ASP A 49 -10.85 -1.52 -4.39
N GLN A 50 -9.90 -0.59 -4.25
CA GLN A 50 -10.15 0.74 -3.70
C GLN A 50 -10.10 1.83 -4.78
N PRO A 51 -11.25 2.24 -5.35
CA PRO A 51 -11.31 3.31 -6.36
C PRO A 51 -10.69 4.61 -5.86
N GLY A 52 -9.95 5.29 -6.73
CA GLY A 52 -9.23 6.51 -6.39
C GLY A 52 -7.99 6.33 -5.51
N MET A 53 -7.84 5.18 -4.84
CA MET A 53 -6.69 4.86 -3.99
C MET A 53 -5.82 3.76 -4.58
N GLY A 54 -6.26 2.51 -4.56
CA GLY A 54 -5.55 1.37 -5.11
C GLY A 54 -6.52 0.42 -5.80
N LEU A 55 -6.59 0.50 -7.12
CA LEU A 55 -7.53 -0.26 -7.94
C LEU A 55 -6.82 -1.05 -9.02
N LYS A 56 -7.11 -2.35 -9.10
CA LYS A 56 -6.81 -3.16 -10.29
C LYS A 56 -7.99 -3.07 -11.25
N THR A 57 -7.76 -2.49 -12.41
CA THR A 57 -8.79 -2.30 -13.43
C THR A 57 -9.12 -3.60 -14.18
N LEU A 58 -10.23 -3.61 -14.91
CA LEU A 58 -10.61 -4.74 -15.76
C LEU A 58 -9.56 -5.08 -16.83
N ASN A 59 -8.81 -4.08 -17.30
CA ASN A 59 -7.71 -4.25 -18.25
C ASN A 59 -6.40 -4.71 -17.57
N LYS A 60 -6.47 -5.11 -16.30
CA LYS A 60 -5.33 -5.56 -15.49
C LYS A 60 -4.25 -4.48 -15.29
N THR A 61 -4.59 -3.21 -15.46
CA THR A 61 -3.75 -2.08 -15.07
C THR A 61 -4.06 -1.65 -13.63
N TYR A 62 -3.20 -0.84 -13.05
CA TYR A 62 -3.36 -0.35 -11.69
C TYR A 62 -3.48 1.16 -11.70
N ALA A 63 -4.42 1.71 -10.93
CA ALA A 63 -4.71 3.13 -10.87
C ALA A 63 -5.08 3.58 -9.44
N GLY A 64 -4.89 4.85 -9.15
CA GLY A 64 -5.23 5.45 -7.87
C GLY A 64 -4.04 6.13 -7.20
N PHE A 65 -4.32 6.92 -6.17
CA PHE A 65 -3.31 7.71 -5.48
C PHE A 65 -2.21 6.86 -4.84
N ASP A 66 -2.55 5.73 -4.20
CA ASP A 66 -1.57 4.80 -3.63
C ASP A 66 -0.65 4.22 -4.70
N ILE A 67 -1.20 3.96 -5.90
CA ILE A 67 -0.43 3.47 -7.05
C ILE A 67 0.56 4.53 -7.54
N ASP A 68 0.11 5.79 -7.62
CA ASP A 68 0.97 6.89 -8.06
C ASP A 68 2.09 7.16 -7.04
N VAL A 69 1.78 7.11 -5.73
CA VAL A 69 2.78 7.19 -4.66
C VAL A 69 3.80 6.05 -4.79
N ALA A 70 3.33 4.81 -4.98
CA ALA A 70 4.21 3.66 -5.12
C ALA A 70 5.12 3.76 -6.35
N ARG A 71 4.57 4.18 -7.49
CA ARG A 71 5.35 4.41 -8.74
C ARG A 71 6.35 5.54 -8.57
N TYR A 72 5.97 6.63 -7.92
CA TYR A 72 6.87 7.75 -7.69
C TYR A 72 8.06 7.33 -6.83
N VAL A 73 7.80 6.61 -5.74
CA VAL A 73 8.85 6.05 -4.88
C VAL A 73 9.75 5.09 -5.66
N ALA A 74 9.18 4.17 -6.44
CA ALA A 74 9.94 3.23 -7.25
C ALA A 74 10.85 3.95 -8.26
N ALA A 75 10.34 4.97 -8.95
CA ALA A 75 11.12 5.78 -9.89
C ALA A 75 12.28 6.54 -9.22
N GLU A 76 12.07 7.10 -8.02
CA GLU A 76 13.14 7.75 -7.25
C GLU A 76 14.19 6.75 -6.73
N LEU A 77 13.83 5.48 -6.60
CA LEU A 77 14.74 4.38 -6.30
C LEU A 77 15.40 3.76 -7.57
N GLY A 78 15.11 4.31 -8.76
CA GLY A 78 15.70 3.87 -10.03
C GLY A 78 15.04 2.65 -10.66
N VAL A 79 13.84 2.26 -10.23
CA VAL A 79 13.09 1.11 -10.77
C VAL A 79 12.05 1.58 -11.78
N ALA A 80 12.08 0.99 -12.99
CA ALA A 80 11.14 1.31 -14.05
C ALA A 80 9.73 0.74 -13.75
N PRO A 81 8.66 1.36 -14.28
CA PRO A 81 7.28 0.92 -14.03
C PRO A 81 7.00 -0.54 -14.40
N GLU A 82 7.63 -1.04 -15.46
CA GLU A 82 7.54 -2.43 -15.94
C GLU A 82 8.21 -3.46 -15.04
N ASP A 83 9.15 -3.02 -14.20
CA ASP A 83 9.90 -3.84 -13.26
C ASP A 83 9.24 -3.89 -11.86
N ILE A 84 8.06 -3.29 -11.73
CA ILE A 84 7.26 -3.36 -10.51
C ILE A 84 6.32 -4.56 -10.56
N THR A 85 6.48 -5.48 -9.62
CA THR A 85 5.51 -6.55 -9.37
C THR A 85 4.49 -6.08 -8.35
N TRP A 86 3.22 -6.08 -8.70
CA TRP A 86 2.12 -5.70 -7.82
C TRP A 86 1.53 -6.90 -7.11
N LEU A 87 1.49 -6.88 -5.78
CA LEU A 87 0.89 -7.92 -4.96
C LEU A 87 -0.29 -7.37 -4.17
N GLU A 88 -1.42 -8.09 -4.18
CA GLU A 88 -2.57 -7.69 -3.38
C GLU A 88 -2.27 -7.86 -1.89
N THR A 89 -2.38 -6.78 -1.13
CA THR A 89 -2.27 -6.80 0.32
C THR A 89 -3.56 -6.33 0.97
N ARG A 90 -3.95 -7.01 2.04
CA ARG A 90 -5.14 -6.72 2.84
C ARG A 90 -4.74 -6.46 4.29
N PRO A 91 -5.55 -5.81 5.11
CA PRO A 91 -5.23 -5.67 6.53
C PRO A 91 -4.84 -6.98 7.22
N SER A 92 -5.47 -8.10 6.82
CA SER A 92 -5.23 -9.43 7.40
C SER A 92 -3.91 -10.11 6.99
N ASN A 93 -3.17 -9.58 6.00
CA ASN A 93 -1.95 -10.26 5.52
C ASN A 93 -0.73 -9.33 5.30
N ARG A 94 -0.91 -8.02 5.26
CA ARG A 94 0.14 -7.08 4.84
C ARG A 94 1.34 -7.05 5.79
N GLU A 95 1.13 -7.11 7.11
CA GLU A 95 2.20 -7.19 8.09
C GLU A 95 3.01 -8.48 7.90
N LYS A 96 2.32 -9.61 7.71
CA LYS A 96 2.94 -10.91 7.42
C LYS A 96 3.75 -10.89 6.13
N PHE A 97 3.25 -10.21 5.08
CA PHE A 97 3.94 -10.12 3.80
C PHE A 97 5.20 -9.25 3.89
N ILE A 98 5.15 -8.17 4.67
CA ILE A 98 6.33 -7.32 4.94
C ILE A 98 7.37 -8.11 5.73
N VAL A 99 6.97 -8.70 6.85
CA VAL A 99 7.89 -9.45 7.74
C VAL A 99 8.48 -10.67 7.02
N GLY A 100 7.68 -11.37 6.23
CA GLY A 100 8.10 -12.54 5.46
C GLY A 100 8.85 -12.22 4.16
N GLY A 101 8.99 -10.95 3.79
CA GLY A 101 9.69 -10.52 2.57
C GLY A 101 8.94 -10.86 1.27
N ALA A 102 7.64 -11.12 1.32
CA ALA A 102 6.83 -11.30 0.13
C ALA A 102 6.64 -10.00 -0.66
N VAL A 103 6.79 -8.86 0.01
CA VAL A 103 6.81 -7.52 -0.57
C VAL A 103 7.99 -6.73 0.00
N ASP A 104 8.50 -5.79 -0.78
CA ASP A 104 9.53 -4.84 -0.35
C ASP A 104 8.91 -3.76 0.55
N PHE A 105 7.78 -3.22 0.13
CA PHE A 105 6.99 -2.29 0.93
C PHE A 105 5.50 -2.34 0.54
N VAL A 106 4.64 -1.72 1.36
CA VAL A 106 3.18 -1.67 1.14
C VAL A 106 2.69 -0.23 1.09
N VAL A 107 1.94 0.12 0.04
CA VAL A 107 1.17 1.36 -0.09
C VAL A 107 -0.30 0.99 -0.31
N GLY A 108 -1.15 1.16 0.70
CA GLY A 108 -2.52 0.63 0.60
C GLY A 108 -3.44 1.14 1.71
N ALA A 109 -3.71 2.45 1.73
CA ALA A 109 -4.52 3.10 2.76
C ALA A 109 -4.10 2.65 4.18
N TYR A 110 -2.79 2.59 4.41
CA TYR A 110 -2.20 1.93 5.56
C TYR A 110 -2.04 2.89 6.73
N THR A 111 -3.00 2.88 7.64
CA THR A 111 -2.94 3.72 8.83
C THR A 111 -1.72 3.41 9.69
N ILE A 112 -0.96 4.44 10.00
CA ILE A 112 0.13 4.38 10.98
C ILE A 112 -0.50 4.28 12.37
N ASP A 113 -0.18 3.22 13.11
CA ASP A 113 -0.55 3.07 14.51
C ASP A 113 0.54 2.32 15.32
N GLU A 114 0.49 2.46 16.64
CA GLU A 114 1.54 1.94 17.52
C GLU A 114 1.60 0.42 17.60
N GLU A 115 0.48 -0.27 17.39
CA GLU A 115 0.46 -1.74 17.39
C GLU A 115 1.20 -2.28 16.15
N ARG A 116 0.90 -1.72 14.98
CA ARG A 116 1.59 -2.07 13.73
C ARG A 116 3.08 -1.74 13.78
N LYS A 117 3.44 -0.60 14.37
CA LYS A 117 4.84 -0.21 14.58
C LYS A 117 5.64 -1.21 15.43
N ARG A 118 5.00 -2.07 16.21
CA ARG A 118 5.72 -3.14 16.92
C ARG A 118 6.28 -4.19 15.97
N GLN A 119 5.63 -4.42 14.83
CA GLN A 119 5.98 -5.47 13.88
C GLN A 119 6.75 -4.96 12.65
N ILE A 120 6.42 -3.75 12.19
CA ILE A 120 6.97 -3.13 10.98
C ILE A 120 7.33 -1.67 11.24
N ASP A 121 8.03 -1.04 10.30
CA ASP A 121 8.23 0.40 10.29
C ASP A 121 7.37 1.08 9.21
N PHE A 122 7.23 2.39 9.33
CA PHE A 122 6.54 3.22 8.35
C PHE A 122 7.44 4.34 7.84
N ALA A 123 7.42 4.57 6.54
CA ALA A 123 7.85 5.82 5.93
C ALA A 123 6.64 6.73 5.69
N GLY A 124 6.85 8.01 5.65
CA GLY A 124 5.79 9.02 5.53
C GLY A 124 5.60 9.83 6.81
N PRO A 125 4.37 10.26 7.13
CA PRO A 125 3.10 9.92 6.44
C PRO A 125 3.00 10.49 5.02
N TYR A 126 2.23 9.83 4.15
CA TYR A 126 2.02 10.35 2.79
C TYR A 126 0.62 10.95 2.57
N LEU A 127 -0.36 10.67 3.45
CA LEU A 127 -1.71 11.24 3.38
C LEU A 127 -2.32 11.42 4.78
N PRO A 128 -2.71 12.65 5.18
CA PRO A 128 -3.60 12.86 6.32
C PRO A 128 -5.01 12.43 5.95
N VAL A 129 -5.68 11.70 6.84
CA VAL A 129 -7.06 11.22 6.64
C VAL A 129 -7.86 11.35 7.93
N GLY A 130 -9.17 11.54 7.79
CA GLY A 130 -10.11 11.41 8.87
C GLY A 130 -10.95 10.15 8.71
N GLN A 131 -11.22 9.42 9.79
CA GLN A 131 -12.21 8.35 9.72
C GLN A 131 -13.59 8.96 9.58
N ASP A 132 -14.40 8.40 8.65
CA ASP A 132 -15.75 8.91 8.34
C ASP A 132 -16.68 7.72 8.03
N LEU A 133 -17.88 8.04 7.57
CA LEU A 133 -18.90 7.08 7.24
C LEU A 133 -19.34 7.25 5.77
N LEU A 134 -19.51 6.12 5.08
CA LEU A 134 -20.20 6.03 3.79
C LEU A 134 -21.57 5.43 4.02
N VAL A 135 -22.58 6.11 3.52
CA VAL A 135 -24.00 5.73 3.67
C VAL A 135 -24.73 5.80 2.33
N ARG A 136 -25.91 5.20 2.24
CA ARG A 136 -26.79 5.41 1.09
C ARG A 136 -27.17 6.90 1.01
N ARG A 137 -27.25 7.46 -0.18
CA ARG A 137 -27.54 8.88 -0.39
C ARG A 137 -28.88 9.31 0.24
N THR A 138 -29.86 8.42 0.26
CA THR A 138 -31.18 8.65 0.84
C THR A 138 -31.22 8.55 2.37
N ASP A 139 -30.15 8.01 2.99
CA ASP A 139 -30.13 7.92 4.45
C ASP A 139 -29.84 9.28 5.06
N THR A 140 -30.76 9.73 5.93
CA THR A 140 -30.65 10.97 6.71
C THR A 140 -30.51 10.70 8.21
N SER A 141 -30.61 9.44 8.64
CA SER A 141 -30.54 9.04 10.04
C SER A 141 -29.10 8.93 10.56
N ILE A 142 -28.15 8.61 9.68
CA ILE A 142 -26.74 8.46 10.05
C ILE A 142 -26.00 9.77 9.75
N THR A 143 -25.72 10.53 10.80
CA THR A 143 -25.14 11.88 10.74
C THR A 143 -23.75 11.97 11.38
N GLY A 144 -23.23 10.85 11.88
CA GLY A 144 -21.92 10.73 12.53
C GLY A 144 -21.84 9.45 13.37
N PRO A 145 -20.71 9.17 14.00
CA PRO A 145 -20.45 7.88 14.64
C PRO A 145 -21.41 7.56 15.80
N LYS A 146 -21.93 8.58 16.51
CA LYS A 146 -22.90 8.38 17.60
C LYS A 146 -24.27 7.91 17.15
N SER A 147 -24.62 8.08 15.86
CA SER A 147 -25.89 7.63 15.30
C SER A 147 -25.90 6.17 14.85
N LEU A 148 -24.85 5.42 15.19
CA LEU A 148 -24.68 4.02 14.75
C LEU A 148 -25.17 2.98 15.77
N ASP A 149 -25.66 3.39 16.94
CA ASP A 149 -26.25 2.43 17.90
C ASP A 149 -27.38 1.63 17.26
N GLY A 150 -27.31 0.31 17.41
CA GLY A 150 -28.24 -0.65 16.80
C GLY A 150 -28.08 -0.83 15.27
N LYS A 151 -27.25 -0.02 14.59
CA LYS A 151 -27.00 -0.11 13.14
C LYS A 151 -25.96 -1.18 12.82
N ARG A 152 -26.01 -1.67 11.57
CA ARG A 152 -25.00 -2.59 11.00
C ARG A 152 -23.89 -1.79 10.34
N LEU A 153 -22.72 -1.80 10.94
CA LEU A 153 -21.54 -1.08 10.47
C LEU A 153 -20.55 -2.04 9.81
N CYS A 154 -20.23 -1.79 8.56
CA CYS A 154 -19.29 -2.60 7.81
C CYS A 154 -17.86 -2.03 7.86
N SER A 155 -16.91 -2.93 7.97
CA SER A 155 -15.48 -2.70 7.73
C SER A 155 -14.85 -3.98 7.18
N VAL A 156 -13.53 -4.00 7.01
CA VAL A 156 -12.83 -5.22 6.62
C VAL A 156 -12.13 -5.84 7.80
N SER A 157 -12.00 -7.16 7.78
CA SER A 157 -11.31 -7.93 8.82
C SER A 157 -9.91 -7.39 9.09
N GLU A 158 -9.50 -7.36 10.36
CA GLU A 158 -8.24 -6.79 10.84
C GLU A 158 -8.10 -5.27 10.61
N SER A 159 -9.19 -4.58 10.24
CA SER A 159 -9.25 -3.12 10.27
C SER A 159 -9.67 -2.63 11.66
N THR A 160 -8.97 -1.65 12.17
CA THR A 160 -9.29 -1.05 13.48
C THR A 160 -10.49 -0.09 13.45
N SER A 161 -11.02 0.23 12.25
CA SER A 161 -11.98 1.32 12.08
C SER A 161 -13.34 1.05 12.72
N ALA A 162 -13.95 -0.11 12.46
CA ALA A 162 -15.28 -0.42 12.98
C ALA A 162 -15.26 -0.66 14.50
N GLN A 163 -14.22 -1.37 14.97
CA GLN A 163 -14.05 -1.59 16.41
C GLN A 163 -13.86 -0.28 17.16
N TYR A 164 -13.08 0.67 16.62
CA TYR A 164 -12.91 1.99 17.21
C TYR A 164 -14.25 2.74 17.36
N VAL A 165 -15.13 2.68 16.38
CA VAL A 165 -16.48 3.28 16.48
C VAL A 165 -17.29 2.64 17.61
N LYS A 166 -17.29 1.31 17.66
CA LYS A 166 -18.03 0.56 18.69
C LYS A 166 -17.52 0.87 20.09
N ASP A 167 -16.23 0.91 20.27
CA ASP A 167 -15.63 1.12 21.60
C ASP A 167 -15.73 2.57 22.09
N THR A 168 -15.84 3.54 21.14
CA THR A 168 -15.71 4.96 21.48
C THR A 168 -17.03 5.73 21.40
N PHE A 169 -17.92 5.38 20.46
CA PHE A 169 -19.06 6.23 20.10
C PHE A 169 -20.43 5.56 20.17
N ALA A 170 -20.52 4.28 19.78
CA ALA A 170 -21.79 3.59 19.58
C ALA A 170 -21.64 2.11 19.96
N HIS A 171 -21.82 1.82 21.24
CA HIS A 171 -21.53 0.51 21.85
C HIS A 171 -22.44 -0.62 21.38
N GLU A 172 -23.67 -0.28 20.96
CA GLU A 172 -24.65 -1.24 20.47
C GLU A 172 -24.54 -1.48 18.94
N THR A 173 -23.52 -0.91 18.30
CA THR A 173 -23.26 -1.11 16.86
C THR A 173 -22.99 -2.59 16.56
N LYS A 174 -23.66 -3.11 15.52
CA LYS A 174 -23.46 -4.47 15.02
C LYS A 174 -22.38 -4.47 13.93
N LEU A 175 -21.21 -5.01 14.25
CA LEU A 175 -20.10 -5.06 13.30
C LEU A 175 -20.34 -6.16 12.27
N VAL A 176 -20.10 -5.83 10.99
CA VAL A 176 -20.10 -6.75 9.86
C VAL A 176 -18.75 -6.63 9.17
N GLU A 177 -18.06 -7.74 8.99
CA GLU A 177 -16.74 -7.76 8.42
C GLU A 177 -16.68 -8.59 7.15
N TYR A 178 -15.99 -8.06 6.13
CA TYR A 178 -15.65 -8.75 4.89
C TYR A 178 -14.15 -8.71 4.65
N ASN A 179 -13.69 -9.38 3.61
CA ASN A 179 -12.29 -9.37 3.23
C ASN A 179 -11.90 -8.11 2.43
N GLN A 180 -12.87 -7.46 1.79
CA GLN A 180 -12.67 -6.31 0.90
C GLN A 180 -13.74 -5.24 1.13
N TYR A 181 -13.40 -3.98 0.90
CA TYR A 181 -14.36 -2.88 1.01
C TYR A 181 -15.39 -2.89 -0.13
N SER A 182 -15.06 -3.44 -1.29
CA SER A 182 -16.03 -3.67 -2.37
C SER A 182 -17.21 -4.55 -1.93
N ASP A 183 -16.98 -5.55 -1.07
CA ASP A 183 -18.04 -6.38 -0.50
C ASP A 183 -18.91 -5.59 0.49
N CYS A 184 -18.30 -4.71 1.29
CA CYS A 184 -19.03 -3.76 2.13
C CYS A 184 -19.94 -2.84 1.30
N VAL A 185 -19.44 -2.32 0.17
CA VAL A 185 -20.21 -1.45 -0.74
C VAL A 185 -21.37 -2.20 -1.37
N ALA A 186 -21.14 -3.41 -1.88
CA ALA A 186 -22.22 -4.27 -2.39
C ALA A 186 -23.30 -4.53 -1.31
N SER A 187 -22.88 -4.81 -0.08
CA SER A 187 -23.79 -5.02 1.06
C SER A 187 -24.53 -3.75 1.47
N LEU A 188 -23.91 -2.57 1.38
CA LEU A 188 -24.56 -1.29 1.63
C LEU A 188 -25.64 -0.99 0.58
N LEU A 189 -25.33 -1.23 -0.68
CA LEU A 189 -26.28 -1.07 -1.79
C LEU A 189 -27.45 -2.07 -1.70
N ALA A 190 -27.18 -3.30 -1.25
CA ALA A 190 -28.18 -4.33 -1.02
C ALA A 190 -28.97 -4.16 0.30
N ASN A 191 -28.73 -3.10 1.07
CA ASN A 191 -29.35 -2.85 2.37
C ASN A 191 -29.08 -3.95 3.43
N LEU A 192 -27.97 -4.66 3.29
CA LEU A 192 -27.51 -5.66 4.27
C LEU A 192 -26.69 -5.03 5.40
N VAL A 193 -26.12 -3.85 5.16
CA VAL A 193 -25.46 -3.00 6.17
C VAL A 193 -25.98 -1.57 6.05
N ASP A 194 -25.79 -0.77 7.09
CA ASP A 194 -26.35 0.58 7.16
C ASP A 194 -25.30 1.66 6.88
N ALA A 195 -24.03 1.38 7.22
CA ALA A 195 -22.90 2.25 6.96
C ALA A 195 -21.60 1.45 6.76
N ILE A 196 -20.62 2.10 6.15
CA ILE A 196 -19.22 1.63 6.06
C ILE A 196 -18.35 2.67 6.75
N THR A 197 -17.31 2.24 7.48
CA THR A 197 -16.35 3.14 8.11
C THR A 197 -14.91 2.81 7.75
N THR A 198 -14.17 3.84 7.36
CA THR A 198 -12.73 3.85 7.15
C THR A 198 -12.25 5.28 6.91
N GLY A 199 -11.05 5.49 6.36
CA GLY A 199 -10.56 6.83 5.99
C GLY A 199 -11.40 7.47 4.89
N ASN A 200 -11.69 8.76 5.04
CA ASN A 200 -12.55 9.53 4.14
C ASN A 200 -12.07 9.54 2.67
N ALA A 201 -10.77 9.51 2.42
CA ALA A 201 -10.22 9.42 1.06
C ALA A 201 -10.71 8.15 0.33
N LEU A 202 -10.66 6.99 1.00
CA LEU A 202 -11.13 5.73 0.46
C LEU A 202 -12.66 5.74 0.26
N LEU A 203 -13.40 6.25 1.24
CA LEU A 203 -14.88 6.37 1.14
C LEU A 203 -15.30 7.28 0.00
N SER A 204 -14.57 8.37 -0.24
CA SER A 204 -14.81 9.29 -1.36
C SER A 204 -14.62 8.60 -2.71
N GLY A 205 -13.62 7.73 -2.85
CA GLY A 205 -13.44 6.93 -4.05
C GLY A 205 -14.66 6.08 -4.38
N TYR A 206 -15.23 5.38 -3.40
CA TYR A 206 -16.46 4.60 -3.58
C TYR A 206 -17.70 5.47 -3.81
N ALA A 207 -17.84 6.59 -3.10
CA ALA A 207 -18.92 7.53 -3.36
C ALA A 207 -18.85 8.07 -4.79
N GLY A 208 -17.66 8.35 -5.30
CA GLY A 208 -17.44 8.79 -6.68
C GLY A 208 -17.78 7.75 -7.74
N GLN A 209 -17.71 6.43 -7.42
CA GLN A 209 -18.19 5.38 -8.32
C GLN A 209 -19.71 5.26 -8.37
N HIS A 210 -20.40 5.66 -7.31
CA HIS A 210 -21.85 5.55 -7.17
C HIS A 210 -22.47 6.86 -6.67
N PRO A 211 -22.25 7.99 -7.37
CA PRO A 211 -22.59 9.32 -6.85
C PRO A 211 -24.09 9.52 -6.62
N GLU A 212 -24.95 8.78 -7.35
CA GLU A 212 -26.40 8.85 -7.18
C GLU A 212 -26.92 7.97 -6.04
N LEU A 213 -26.13 7.00 -5.58
CA LEU A 213 -26.55 6.00 -4.59
C LEU A 213 -25.89 6.17 -3.23
N LEU A 214 -24.65 6.67 -3.19
CA LEU A 214 -23.83 6.75 -1.99
C LEU A 214 -23.36 8.19 -1.72
N LYS A 215 -23.11 8.47 -0.46
CA LYS A 215 -22.45 9.71 0.00
C LYS A 215 -21.57 9.44 1.20
N VAL A 216 -20.47 10.17 1.31
CA VAL A 216 -19.73 10.31 2.56
C VAL A 216 -20.53 11.28 3.46
N VAL A 217 -20.56 11.01 4.77
CA VAL A 217 -21.24 11.91 5.73
C VAL A 217 -20.52 13.25 5.83
N ASP A 218 -19.21 13.26 5.49
CA ASP A 218 -18.33 14.44 5.46
C ASP A 218 -18.21 15.13 6.83
N LYS A 219 -18.10 14.32 7.86
CA LYS A 219 -17.85 14.73 9.25
C LYS A 219 -16.79 13.81 9.87
N PRO A 220 -15.54 13.93 9.42
CA PRO A 220 -14.49 13.06 9.93
C PRO A 220 -14.34 13.25 11.45
N PHE A 221 -14.28 12.15 12.18
CA PHE A 221 -14.28 12.14 13.65
C PHE A 221 -12.95 11.68 14.27
N THR A 222 -11.94 11.45 13.42
CA THR A 222 -10.54 11.21 13.87
C THR A 222 -9.58 11.98 12.99
N GLN A 223 -8.34 12.10 13.48
CA GLN A 223 -7.20 12.49 12.66
C GLN A 223 -6.22 11.32 12.61
N ARG A 224 -5.98 10.79 11.43
CA ARG A 224 -5.10 9.66 11.17
C ARG A 224 -4.17 9.97 10.00
N PHE A 225 -3.19 9.11 9.80
CA PHE A 225 -2.21 9.25 8.73
C PHE A 225 -1.99 7.92 8.03
N TYR A 226 -1.90 7.94 6.71
CA TYR A 226 -1.44 6.79 5.95
C TYR A 226 0.07 6.87 5.74
N GLY A 227 0.75 5.74 5.91
CA GLY A 227 2.19 5.57 5.70
C GLY A 227 2.49 4.39 4.79
N ILE A 228 3.72 4.35 4.32
CA ILE A 228 4.27 3.24 3.56
C ILE A 228 4.88 2.25 4.54
N GLY A 229 4.30 1.05 4.64
CA GLY A 229 4.79 -0.01 5.52
C GLY A 229 5.99 -0.72 4.91
N LEU A 230 7.05 -0.90 5.70
CA LEU A 230 8.27 -1.61 5.31
C LEU A 230 8.82 -2.41 6.49
N ARG A 231 9.83 -3.26 6.23
CA ARG A 231 10.41 -4.11 7.25
C ARG A 231 10.96 -3.30 8.43
N LYS A 232 10.82 -3.89 9.61
CA LYS A 232 11.30 -3.30 10.87
C LYS A 232 12.80 -3.06 10.83
N ASN A 233 13.22 -1.88 11.32
CA ASN A 233 14.62 -1.45 11.41
C ASN A 233 15.34 -1.21 10.06
N ASP A 234 14.59 -1.14 8.95
CA ASP A 234 15.15 -0.75 7.65
C ASP A 234 15.18 0.79 7.53
N ASN A 235 16.06 1.40 8.33
CA ASN A 235 16.19 2.85 8.40
C ASN A 235 16.70 3.48 7.10
N ALA A 236 17.55 2.77 6.35
CA ALA A 236 18.09 3.25 5.09
C ALA A 236 17.00 3.38 4.03
N SER A 237 16.19 2.34 3.85
CA SER A 237 15.04 2.35 2.94
C SER A 237 14.01 3.38 3.36
N ARG A 238 13.70 3.45 4.66
CA ARG A 238 12.78 4.46 5.21
C ARG A 238 13.22 5.87 4.88
N SER A 239 14.51 6.18 5.04
CA SER A 239 15.06 7.49 4.70
C SER A 239 14.90 7.82 3.23
N LYS A 240 15.22 6.89 2.32
CA LYS A 240 15.11 7.07 0.88
C LYS A 240 13.65 7.22 0.42
N ILE A 241 12.73 6.45 0.97
CA ILE A 241 11.30 6.60 0.71
C ILE A 241 10.81 7.98 1.20
N ASN A 242 11.24 8.43 2.37
CA ASN A 242 10.91 9.76 2.88
C ASN A 242 11.45 10.90 1.99
N GLU A 243 12.67 10.76 1.46
CA GLU A 243 13.22 11.70 0.47
C GLU A 243 12.34 11.76 -0.78
N ALA A 244 11.92 10.61 -1.32
CA ALA A 244 11.03 10.53 -2.47
C ALA A 244 9.67 11.20 -2.19
N LEU A 245 9.08 10.97 -1.02
CA LEU A 245 7.81 11.59 -0.62
C LEU A 245 7.93 13.12 -0.47
N ARG A 246 9.02 13.62 0.13
CA ARG A 246 9.28 15.08 0.20
C ARG A 246 9.37 15.69 -1.20
N LYS A 247 10.05 15.01 -2.11
CA LYS A 247 10.19 15.44 -3.51
C LYS A 247 8.85 15.43 -4.22
N MET A 248 8.02 14.38 -4.04
CA MET A 248 6.68 14.30 -4.61
C MET A 248 5.80 15.47 -4.16
N ILE A 249 5.90 15.88 -2.89
CA ILE A 249 5.18 17.04 -2.35
C ILE A 249 5.73 18.34 -2.92
N SER A 250 7.04 18.55 -2.88
CA SER A 250 7.67 19.82 -3.29
C SER A 250 7.54 20.12 -4.78
N THR A 251 7.47 19.10 -5.63
CA THR A 251 7.23 19.24 -7.07
C THR A 251 5.75 19.42 -7.42
N GLY A 252 4.84 19.30 -6.47
CA GLY A 252 3.40 19.35 -6.69
C GLY A 252 2.77 18.07 -7.22
N ALA A 253 3.55 17.03 -7.52
CA ALA A 253 3.08 15.73 -8.02
C ALA A 253 2.07 15.07 -7.07
N TRP A 254 2.28 15.19 -5.75
CA TRP A 254 1.37 14.71 -4.72
C TRP A 254 -0.03 15.30 -4.86
N ARG A 255 -0.14 16.61 -4.96
CA ARG A 255 -1.44 17.30 -5.10
C ARG A 255 -2.09 17.00 -6.45
N ALA A 256 -1.30 16.96 -7.52
CA ALA A 256 -1.79 16.65 -8.86
C ALA A 256 -2.38 15.23 -8.92
N SER A 257 -1.71 14.25 -8.31
CA SER A 257 -2.20 12.87 -8.22
C SER A 257 -3.49 12.76 -7.41
N LEU A 258 -3.59 13.40 -6.24
CA LEU A 258 -4.83 13.45 -5.46
C LEU A 258 -5.98 14.07 -6.25
N GLN A 259 -5.72 15.19 -6.93
CA GLN A 259 -6.73 15.87 -7.75
C GLN A 259 -7.20 14.99 -8.90
N ALA A 260 -6.31 14.26 -9.55
CA ALA A 260 -6.66 13.38 -10.66
C ALA A 260 -7.49 12.16 -10.19
N ASN A 261 -7.12 11.57 -9.06
CA ASN A 261 -7.70 10.31 -8.60
C ASN A 261 -8.96 10.50 -7.72
N LEU A 262 -9.02 11.54 -6.89
CA LEU A 262 -10.09 11.77 -5.92
C LEU A 262 -10.85 13.09 -6.14
N GLY A 263 -10.30 14.02 -6.91
CA GLY A 263 -11.00 15.28 -7.24
C GLY A 263 -12.39 15.07 -7.84
N PRO A 264 -12.57 14.15 -8.81
CA PRO A 264 -13.89 13.89 -9.39
C PRO A 264 -14.95 13.39 -8.40
N SER A 265 -14.55 12.81 -7.26
CA SER A 265 -15.46 12.39 -6.19
C SER A 265 -15.87 13.51 -5.24
N GLY A 266 -15.36 14.72 -5.43
CA GLY A 266 -15.57 15.85 -4.52
C GLY A 266 -14.73 15.80 -3.25
N TYR A 267 -13.70 14.95 -3.20
CA TYR A 267 -12.82 14.86 -2.03
C TYR A 267 -12.07 16.16 -1.78
N THR A 268 -12.20 16.71 -0.58
CA THR A 268 -11.44 17.88 -0.16
C THR A 268 -9.99 17.47 0.13
N ILE A 269 -9.08 17.89 -0.75
CA ILE A 269 -7.66 17.59 -0.63
C ILE A 269 -7.08 18.31 0.59
N PRO A 270 -6.54 17.57 1.58
CA PRO A 270 -5.96 18.19 2.76
C PRO A 270 -4.63 18.90 2.43
N PRO A 271 -4.09 19.71 3.35
CA PRO A 271 -2.71 20.15 3.24
C PRO A 271 -1.78 18.93 3.25
N PRO A 272 -0.62 19.02 2.55
CA PRO A 272 0.35 17.93 2.54
C PRO A 272 0.88 17.68 3.96
N PRO A 273 1.14 16.42 4.32
CA PRO A 273 1.70 16.09 5.62
C PRO A 273 3.17 16.51 5.72
N THR A 274 3.64 16.73 6.94
CA THR A 274 5.08 16.77 7.22
C THR A 274 5.61 15.34 7.16
N ILE A 275 6.57 15.10 6.27
CA ILE A 275 7.21 13.78 6.16
C ILE A 275 8.15 13.62 7.35
N GLY A 276 7.82 12.63 8.13
CA GLY A 276 8.38 12.47 9.44
C GLY A 276 9.74 11.88 9.53
N GLU A 277 9.99 11.99 10.68
CA GLU A 277 11.15 11.69 11.49
C GLU A 277 11.14 10.22 11.93
#